data_ba7c587f53468c749c54c7e5fa5bc904
#
_entry.id   ba7c587f53468c749c54c7e5fa5bc904
#
_cell.length_a   1.000
_cell.length_b   1.000
_cell.length_c   1.000
_cell.angle_alpha   90.00
_cell.angle_beta   90.00
_cell.angle_gamma   90.00
#
_symmetry.space_group_name_H-M   'P 1'
#
loop_
_entity.id
_entity.type
_entity.pdbx_description
1 polymer ?
#
loop_
_entity_poly.entity_id
_entity_poly.type
_entity_poly.pdbx_seq_one_letter_code
_entity_poly.pdbx_strand_id
1 'polypeptide(L)'
;MKLVYILAGIALFVKMLIMPNYEPNLSDISIVETVVKESGVPNAVSGIIFRNRLYDTIFEVIVFTIAILGANFLLANDKPSCSIYQFKDQPSIILARLGATIAALVGIELAIRGHLSPGGGFAAGVAGGTAIGLIAVTSSYQWMQDIYHRWHAATWEKVSVLVFIVLAVITLSGIELP
;
A
#
# COMPACT_ATOMS: atom_id res chain seq x y z
N MET A 1 -29.15 3.37 -7.79
CA MET A 1 -27.68 3.39 -7.59
C MET A 1 -27.01 2.07 -7.97
N LYS A 2 -27.49 0.89 -7.52
CA LYS A 2 -26.86 -0.42 -7.87
C LYS A 2 -26.73 -0.66 -9.39
N LEU A 3 -27.75 -0.26 -10.17
CA LEU A 3 -27.74 -0.42 -11.62
C LEU A 3 -26.65 0.41 -12.30
N VAL A 4 -26.35 1.59 -11.80
CA VAL A 4 -25.31 2.49 -12.35
C VAL A 4 -23.93 1.87 -12.18
N TYR A 5 -23.64 1.26 -11.02
CA TYR A 5 -22.38 0.57 -10.77
C TYR A 5 -22.20 -0.65 -11.66
N ILE A 6 -23.29 -1.43 -11.87
CA ILE A 6 -23.26 -2.59 -12.77
C ILE A 6 -22.99 -2.15 -14.20
N LEU A 7 -23.68 -1.11 -14.68
CA LEU A 7 -23.48 -0.55 -16.02
C LEU A 7 -22.06 0.02 -16.20
N ALA A 8 -21.53 0.72 -15.21
CA ALA A 8 -20.15 1.22 -15.23
C ALA A 8 -19.13 0.07 -15.28
N GLY A 9 -19.34 -1.00 -14.51
CA GLY A 9 -18.50 -2.19 -14.54
C GLY A 9 -18.53 -2.89 -15.90
N ILE A 10 -19.72 -3.06 -16.49
CA ILE A 10 -19.88 -3.64 -17.83
C ILE A 10 -19.20 -2.74 -18.89
N ALA A 11 -19.37 -1.43 -18.81
CA ALA A 11 -18.76 -0.50 -19.76
C ALA A 11 -17.22 -0.56 -19.70
N LEU A 12 -16.63 -0.63 -18.50
CA LEU A 12 -15.20 -0.81 -18.32
C LEU A 12 -14.71 -2.15 -18.86
N PHE A 13 -15.45 -3.23 -18.60
CA PHE A 13 -15.11 -4.55 -19.09
C PHE A 13 -15.15 -4.61 -20.61
N VAL A 14 -16.21 -4.06 -21.24
CA VAL A 14 -16.32 -3.97 -22.70
C VAL A 14 -15.20 -3.13 -23.30
N LYS A 15 -14.86 -1.99 -22.66
CA LYS A 15 -13.74 -1.16 -23.11
C LYS A 15 -12.42 -1.92 -23.06
N MET A 16 -12.19 -2.70 -22.02
CA MET A 16 -10.99 -3.53 -21.89
C MET A 16 -10.90 -4.61 -22.99
N LEU A 17 -12.03 -5.21 -23.35
CA LEU A 17 -12.08 -6.20 -24.44
C LEU A 17 -11.88 -5.61 -25.85
N ILE A 18 -12.27 -4.35 -26.06
CA ILE A 18 -12.14 -3.64 -27.33
C ILE A 18 -10.77 -2.97 -27.49
N MET A 19 -9.99 -2.84 -26.42
CA MET A 19 -8.63 -2.29 -26.52
C MET A 19 -7.80 -3.14 -27.48
N PRO A 20 -7.27 -2.54 -28.56
CA PRO A 20 -6.41 -3.27 -29.48
C PRO A 20 -5.17 -3.75 -28.70
N ASN A 21 -4.86 -5.03 -28.85
CA ASN A 21 -3.57 -5.55 -28.41
C ASN A 21 -2.48 -4.86 -29.24
N TYR A 22 -1.85 -3.87 -28.67
CA TYR A 22 -0.70 -3.24 -29.26
C TYR A 22 0.46 -4.23 -29.15
N GLU A 23 0.77 -4.92 -30.25
CA GLU A 23 2.02 -5.67 -30.35
C GLU A 23 3.13 -4.65 -30.65
N PRO A 24 3.98 -4.30 -29.69
CA PRO A 24 5.12 -3.46 -29.98
C PRO A 24 6.04 -4.26 -30.94
N ASN A 25 6.40 -3.65 -32.06
CA ASN A 25 7.52 -4.13 -32.87
C ASN A 25 8.77 -4.07 -31.97
N LEU A 26 9.09 -5.20 -31.36
CA LEU A 26 10.29 -5.40 -30.55
C LEU A 26 11.52 -5.44 -31.48
N SER A 27 11.87 -4.29 -32.04
CA SER A 27 13.20 -4.11 -32.59
C SER A 27 14.17 -3.95 -31.41
N ASP A 28 15.05 -4.90 -31.23
CA ASP A 28 16.34 -4.97 -30.52
C ASP A 28 16.66 -4.00 -29.34
N ILE A 29 15.75 -3.12 -28.93
CA ILE A 29 15.93 -2.23 -27.79
C ILE A 29 15.44 -2.96 -26.54
N SER A 30 16.35 -3.17 -25.60
CA SER A 30 15.97 -3.71 -24.28
C SER A 30 14.96 -2.79 -23.61
N ILE A 31 13.72 -3.27 -23.44
CA ILE A 31 12.64 -2.54 -22.76
C ILE A 31 13.13 -2.08 -21.37
N VAL A 32 13.89 -2.92 -20.68
CA VAL A 32 14.48 -2.62 -19.37
C VAL A 32 15.38 -1.40 -19.44
N GLU A 33 16.25 -1.33 -20.45
CA GLU A 33 17.20 -0.22 -20.61
C GLU A 33 16.48 1.10 -20.94
N THR A 34 15.45 1.03 -21.77
CA THR A 34 14.60 2.19 -22.06
C THR A 34 13.88 2.70 -20.82
N VAL A 35 13.26 1.81 -20.05
CA VAL A 35 12.55 2.21 -18.81
C VAL A 35 13.50 2.80 -17.78
N VAL A 36 14.67 2.21 -17.56
CA VAL A 36 15.68 2.72 -16.64
C VAL A 36 16.18 4.10 -17.08
N LYS A 37 16.43 4.29 -18.37
CA LYS A 37 16.86 5.57 -18.94
C LYS A 37 15.79 6.66 -18.82
N GLU A 38 14.53 6.32 -19.10
CA GLU A 38 13.40 7.27 -19.01
C GLU A 38 13.03 7.63 -17.57
N SER A 39 13.06 6.64 -16.67
CA SER A 39 12.67 6.85 -15.28
C SER A 39 13.77 7.45 -14.41
N GLY A 40 15.04 7.33 -14.85
CA GLY A 40 16.19 7.72 -14.05
C GLY A 40 16.43 6.86 -12.81
N VAL A 41 15.67 5.76 -12.65
CA VAL A 41 15.74 4.87 -11.49
C VAL A 41 16.43 3.55 -11.90
N PRO A 42 17.41 3.07 -11.13
CA PRO A 42 18.16 1.86 -11.51
C PRO A 42 17.28 0.59 -11.52
N ASN A 43 16.14 0.59 -10.83
CA ASN A 43 15.20 -0.51 -10.84
C ASN A 43 14.08 -0.28 -11.86
N ALA A 44 14.10 -1.04 -12.96
CA ALA A 44 13.10 -0.95 -14.02
C ALA A 44 11.66 -1.21 -13.51
N VAL A 45 11.47 -2.09 -12.52
CA VAL A 45 10.14 -2.38 -11.94
C VAL A 45 9.59 -1.16 -11.22
N SER A 46 10.42 -0.48 -10.44
CA SER A 46 10.03 0.79 -9.79
C SER A 46 9.73 1.88 -10.83
N GLY A 47 10.53 1.98 -11.89
CA GLY A 47 10.27 2.89 -13.00
C GLY A 47 8.92 2.63 -13.67
N ILE A 48 8.59 1.36 -13.94
CA ILE A 48 7.30 1.00 -14.51
C ILE A 48 6.15 1.38 -13.57
N ILE A 49 6.23 1.03 -12.30
CA ILE A 49 5.14 1.23 -11.33
C ILE A 49 4.87 2.74 -11.10
N PHE A 50 5.92 3.54 -10.90
CA PHE A 50 5.75 4.93 -10.50
C PHE A 50 5.74 5.94 -11.64
N ARG A 51 6.22 5.59 -12.82
CA ARG A 51 6.20 6.49 -13.98
C ARG A 51 5.21 6.02 -15.04
N ASN A 52 5.37 4.81 -15.54
CA ASN A 52 4.58 4.32 -16.69
C ASN A 52 3.18 3.86 -16.28
N ARG A 53 3.03 3.31 -15.08
CA ARG A 53 1.78 2.72 -14.55
C ARG A 53 1.32 3.37 -13.25
N LEU A 54 1.59 4.64 -13.04
CA LEU A 54 1.17 5.37 -11.85
C LEU A 54 -0.34 5.28 -11.59
N TYR A 55 -1.15 5.21 -12.63
CA TYR A 55 -2.60 5.00 -12.51
C TYR A 55 -2.95 3.73 -11.74
N ASP A 56 -2.23 2.64 -11.99
CA ASP A 56 -2.49 1.37 -11.30
C ASP A 56 -2.25 1.53 -9.80
N THR A 57 -1.17 2.22 -9.42
CA THR A 57 -0.85 2.51 -8.01
C THR A 57 -1.91 3.40 -7.36
N ILE A 58 -2.44 4.39 -8.07
CA ILE A 58 -3.54 5.24 -7.58
C ILE A 58 -4.81 4.40 -7.35
N PHE A 59 -5.17 3.53 -8.30
CA PHE A 59 -6.31 2.64 -8.15
C PHE A 59 -6.14 1.65 -7.00
N GLU A 60 -4.93 1.14 -6.80
CA GLU A 60 -4.59 0.28 -5.66
C GLU A 60 -4.88 0.98 -4.32
N VAL A 61 -4.41 2.21 -4.14
CA VAL A 61 -4.69 3.01 -2.94
C VAL A 61 -6.18 3.26 -2.76
N ILE A 62 -6.92 3.54 -3.85
CA ILE A 62 -8.37 3.74 -3.81
C ILE A 62 -9.08 2.46 -3.35
N VAL A 63 -8.72 1.30 -3.92
CA VAL A 63 -9.32 0.01 -3.57
C VAL A 63 -9.07 -0.33 -2.10
N PHE A 64 -7.84 -0.18 -1.61
CA PHE A 64 -7.53 -0.39 -0.20
C PHE A 64 -8.31 0.56 0.72
N THR A 65 -8.42 1.83 0.34
CA THR A 65 -9.19 2.83 1.11
C THR A 65 -10.66 2.43 1.20
N ILE A 66 -11.27 2.03 0.08
CA ILE A 66 -12.67 1.58 0.04
C ILE A 66 -12.84 0.31 0.88
N ALA A 67 -11.91 -0.65 0.81
CA ALA A 67 -11.95 -1.88 1.58
C ALA A 67 -11.90 -1.60 3.10
N ILE A 68 -11.02 -0.70 3.54
CA ILE A 68 -10.91 -0.28 4.95
C ILE A 68 -12.18 0.45 5.41
N LEU A 69 -12.72 1.37 4.60
CA LEU A 69 -13.97 2.05 4.91
C LEU A 69 -15.14 1.07 4.99
N GLY A 70 -15.20 0.09 4.07
CA GLY A 70 -16.20 -0.96 4.09
C GLY A 70 -16.11 -1.83 5.34
N ALA A 71 -14.92 -2.24 5.74
CA ALA A 71 -14.67 -2.99 6.96
C ALA A 71 -15.09 -2.19 8.20
N ASN A 72 -14.70 -0.91 8.28
CA ASN A 72 -15.11 -0.02 9.37
C ASN A 72 -16.63 0.15 9.44
N PHE A 73 -17.30 0.29 8.30
CA PHE A 73 -18.75 0.39 8.24
C PHE A 73 -19.45 -0.90 8.70
N LEU A 74 -18.94 -2.06 8.31
CA LEU A 74 -19.48 -3.35 8.73
C LEU A 74 -19.32 -3.57 10.23
N LEU A 75 -18.18 -3.17 10.79
CA LEU A 75 -17.86 -3.34 12.21
C LEU A 75 -18.41 -2.23 13.11
N ALA A 76 -18.93 -1.13 12.55
CA ALA A 76 -19.38 0.04 13.32
C ALA A 76 -20.46 -0.26 14.36
N ASN A 77 -21.30 -1.27 14.10
CA ASN A 77 -22.38 -1.67 15.01
C ASN A 77 -21.99 -2.85 15.92
N ASP A 78 -20.84 -3.46 15.71
CA ASP A 78 -20.35 -4.55 16.54
C ASP A 78 -19.85 -3.99 17.87
N LYS A 79 -20.47 -4.45 18.96
CA LYS A 79 -19.95 -4.13 20.27
C LYS A 79 -18.69 -4.94 20.52
N PRO A 80 -17.56 -4.28 20.81
CA PRO A 80 -16.34 -5.02 21.12
C PRO A 80 -16.59 -5.98 22.28
N SER A 81 -16.18 -7.23 22.11
CA SER A 81 -16.22 -8.22 23.18
C SER A 81 -15.40 -7.71 24.37
N CYS A 82 -15.97 -7.74 25.57
CA CYS A 82 -15.26 -7.35 26.79
C CYS A 82 -14.07 -8.26 27.13
N SER A 83 -13.96 -9.42 26.48
CA SER A 83 -12.86 -10.38 26.66
C SER A 83 -12.05 -10.48 25.38
N ILE A 84 -10.92 -9.80 25.33
CA ILE A 84 -9.92 -9.99 24.29
C ILE A 84 -9.03 -11.15 24.73
N TYR A 85 -9.08 -12.25 23.97
CA TYR A 85 -8.15 -13.36 24.17
C TYR A 85 -6.76 -12.95 23.69
N GLN A 86 -5.89 -12.60 24.61
CA GLN A 86 -4.49 -12.34 24.34
C GLN A 86 -3.67 -13.62 24.50
N PHE A 87 -2.62 -13.74 23.73
CA PHE A 87 -1.61 -14.77 24.00
C PHE A 87 -1.01 -14.56 25.38
N LYS A 88 -1.08 -15.60 26.22
CA LYS A 88 -0.56 -15.55 27.60
C LYS A 88 0.79 -16.26 27.76
N ASP A 89 1.15 -17.10 26.80
CA ASP A 89 2.40 -17.85 26.85
C ASP A 89 3.58 -16.95 26.47
N GLN A 90 4.54 -16.87 27.38
CA GLN A 90 5.73 -16.03 27.23
C GLN A 90 6.56 -16.34 25.97
N PRO A 91 6.78 -17.61 25.59
CA PRO A 91 7.52 -17.92 24.36
C PRO A 91 6.90 -17.33 23.10
N SER A 92 5.57 -17.44 22.92
CA SER A 92 4.87 -16.88 21.76
C SER A 92 4.94 -15.37 21.73
N ILE A 93 4.83 -14.70 22.87
CA ILE A 93 4.95 -13.24 22.97
C ILE A 93 6.38 -12.79 22.58
N ILE A 94 7.42 -13.48 23.06
CA ILE A 94 8.81 -13.16 22.75
C ILE A 94 9.06 -13.35 21.24
N LEU A 95 8.59 -14.48 20.69
CA LEU A 95 8.77 -14.79 19.26
C LEU A 95 8.05 -13.76 18.38
N ALA A 96 6.82 -13.39 18.73
CA ALA A 96 6.06 -12.37 17.99
C ALA A 96 6.73 -11.00 18.05
N ARG A 97 7.27 -10.59 19.19
CA ARG A 97 8.02 -9.33 19.33
C ARG A 97 9.32 -9.33 18.55
N LEU A 98 10.03 -10.47 18.55
CA LEU A 98 11.21 -10.62 17.70
C LEU A 98 10.84 -10.52 16.22
N GLY A 99 9.78 -11.23 15.79
CA GLY A 99 9.26 -11.14 14.43
C GLY A 99 8.83 -9.72 14.06
N ALA A 100 8.17 -9.00 14.96
CA ALA A 100 7.79 -7.60 14.78
C ALA A 100 9.01 -6.69 14.60
N THR A 101 10.06 -6.90 15.40
CA THR A 101 11.31 -6.12 15.28
C THR A 101 11.97 -6.35 13.93
N ILE A 102 12.09 -7.61 13.51
CA ILE A 102 12.65 -7.97 12.20
C ILE A 102 11.82 -7.36 11.08
N ALA A 103 10.49 -7.51 11.13
CA ALA A 103 9.59 -6.96 10.12
C ALA A 103 9.67 -5.42 10.06
N ALA A 104 9.79 -4.74 11.20
CA ALA A 104 9.97 -3.29 11.24
C ALA A 104 11.29 -2.86 10.60
N LEU A 105 12.40 -3.53 10.89
CA LEU A 105 13.71 -3.24 10.30
C LEU A 105 13.69 -3.46 8.79
N VAL A 106 13.11 -4.58 8.34
CA VAL A 106 12.94 -4.86 6.90
C VAL A 106 12.04 -3.80 6.25
N GLY A 107 10.96 -3.40 6.91
CA GLY A 107 10.06 -2.35 6.42
C GLY A 107 10.77 -1.01 6.24
N ILE A 108 11.60 -0.60 7.20
CA ILE A 108 12.40 0.63 7.13
C ILE A 108 13.41 0.54 5.99
N GLU A 109 14.13 -0.58 5.88
CA GLU A 109 15.10 -0.78 4.82
C GLU A 109 14.46 -0.72 3.43
N LEU A 110 13.33 -1.39 3.24
CA LEU A 110 12.57 -1.37 2.00
C LEU A 110 11.98 0.02 1.69
N ALA A 111 11.59 0.78 2.71
CA ALA A 111 11.09 2.15 2.52
C ALA A 111 12.20 3.08 2.01
N ILE A 112 13.40 3.00 2.60
CA ILE A 112 14.55 3.83 2.20
C ILE A 112 15.07 3.43 0.82
N ARG A 113 15.10 2.14 0.52
CA ARG A 113 15.62 1.56 -0.73
C ARG A 113 14.54 1.15 -1.72
N GLY A 114 13.32 1.70 -1.60
CA GLY A 114 12.20 1.36 -2.45
C GLY A 114 12.47 1.54 -3.95
N HIS A 115 13.32 2.50 -4.32
CA HIS A 115 13.76 2.75 -5.69
C HIS A 115 14.75 1.68 -6.22
N LEU A 116 15.33 0.88 -5.36
CA LEU A 116 16.25 -0.21 -5.70
C LEU A 116 15.58 -1.59 -5.62
N SER A 117 14.46 -1.70 -4.90
CA SER A 117 13.76 -2.95 -4.62
C SER A 117 12.55 -3.13 -5.54
N PRO A 118 12.32 -4.32 -6.13
CA PRO A 118 11.15 -4.60 -6.96
C PRO A 118 9.81 -4.50 -6.19
N GLY A 119 9.83 -4.61 -4.86
CA GLY A 119 8.64 -4.48 -4.02
C GLY A 119 8.29 -3.04 -3.65
N GLY A 120 9.24 -2.11 -3.78
CA GLY A 120 9.04 -0.70 -3.51
C GLY A 120 8.39 -0.38 -2.16
N GLY A 121 7.60 0.69 -2.13
CA GLY A 121 6.86 1.14 -0.95
C GLY A 121 5.77 0.18 -0.48
N PHE A 122 5.20 -0.63 -1.38
CA PHE A 122 4.20 -1.62 -1.02
C PHE A 122 4.77 -2.69 -0.08
N ALA A 123 5.91 -3.28 -0.43
CA ALA A 123 6.56 -4.27 0.42
C ALA A 123 6.96 -3.69 1.78
N ALA A 124 7.42 -2.43 1.80
CA ALA A 124 7.71 -1.70 3.04
C ALA A 124 6.45 -1.55 3.92
N GLY A 125 5.33 -1.18 3.31
CA GLY A 125 4.02 -1.05 3.98
C GLY A 125 3.53 -2.37 4.56
N VAL A 126 3.65 -3.46 3.81
CA VAL A 126 3.29 -4.81 4.29
C VAL A 126 4.16 -5.23 5.46
N ALA A 127 5.47 -5.04 5.38
CA ALA A 127 6.39 -5.38 6.46
C ALA A 127 6.13 -4.53 7.73
N GLY A 128 5.95 -3.22 7.59
CA GLY A 128 5.61 -2.32 8.69
C GLY A 128 4.24 -2.63 9.32
N GLY A 129 3.22 -2.87 8.49
CA GLY A 129 1.90 -3.29 8.94
C GLY A 129 1.91 -4.62 9.69
N THR A 130 2.71 -5.59 9.21
CA THR A 130 2.92 -6.87 9.90
C THR A 130 3.55 -6.68 11.27
N ALA A 131 4.56 -5.79 11.38
CA ALA A 131 5.18 -5.46 12.66
C ALA A 131 4.17 -4.89 13.67
N ILE A 132 3.36 -3.92 13.23
CA ILE A 132 2.31 -3.32 14.04
C ILE A 132 1.27 -4.38 14.45
N GLY A 133 0.83 -5.24 13.51
CA GLY A 133 -0.12 -6.31 13.77
C GLY A 133 0.37 -7.31 14.81
N LEU A 134 1.62 -7.75 14.72
CA LEU A 134 2.23 -8.66 15.70
C LEU A 134 2.30 -8.05 17.10
N ILE A 135 2.63 -6.76 17.20
CA ILE A 135 2.62 -6.03 18.47
C ILE A 135 1.19 -5.87 18.99
N ALA A 136 0.22 -5.55 18.14
CA ALA A 136 -1.17 -5.36 18.54
C ALA A 136 -1.78 -6.63 19.13
N VAL A 137 -1.51 -7.80 18.51
CA VAL A 137 -2.02 -9.11 19.00
C VAL A 137 -1.37 -9.53 20.32
N THR A 138 -0.14 -9.10 20.60
CA THR A 138 0.62 -9.49 21.80
C THR A 138 0.65 -8.44 22.91
N SER A 139 0.03 -7.27 22.69
CA SER A 139 -0.01 -6.17 23.67
C SER A 139 -1.44 -5.93 24.18
N SER A 140 -1.54 -5.26 25.35
CA SER A 140 -2.86 -4.89 25.86
C SER A 140 -3.54 -3.83 24.98
N TYR A 141 -4.85 -3.91 24.86
CA TYR A 141 -5.65 -2.92 24.12
C TYR A 141 -5.39 -1.49 24.61
N GLN A 142 -5.32 -1.29 25.92
CA GLN A 142 -5.08 0.02 26.51
C GLN A 142 -3.73 0.61 26.10
N TRP A 143 -2.68 -0.19 26.16
CA TRP A 143 -1.34 0.23 25.75
C TRP A 143 -1.28 0.59 24.27
N MET A 144 -1.94 -0.19 23.39
CA MET A 144 -2.02 0.12 21.97
C MET A 144 -2.78 1.42 21.72
N GLN A 145 -3.89 1.63 22.43
CA GLN A 145 -4.69 2.85 22.30
C GLN A 145 -3.90 4.08 22.78
N ASP A 146 -3.18 3.98 23.88
CA ASP A 146 -2.34 5.06 24.40
C ASP A 146 -1.24 5.44 23.40
N ILE A 147 -0.57 4.47 22.78
CA ILE A 147 0.43 4.72 21.74
C ILE A 147 -0.21 5.36 20.52
N TYR A 148 -1.32 4.84 20.04
CA TYR A 148 -2.02 5.38 18.89
C TYR A 148 -2.40 6.85 19.07
N HIS A 149 -2.90 7.20 20.26
CA HIS A 149 -3.23 8.58 20.60
C HIS A 149 -1.98 9.44 20.82
N ARG A 150 -0.98 8.94 21.52
CA ARG A 150 0.25 9.67 21.84
C ARG A 150 1.02 10.09 20.58
N TRP A 151 1.05 9.23 19.58
CA TRP A 151 1.76 9.50 18.33
C TRP A 151 0.86 10.09 17.25
N HIS A 152 -0.39 10.43 17.59
CA HIS A 152 -1.35 10.98 16.63
C HIS A 152 -1.45 10.15 15.33
N ALA A 153 -1.46 8.81 15.46
CA ALA A 153 -1.39 7.89 14.33
C ALA A 153 -2.49 8.16 13.29
N ALA A 154 -3.73 8.43 13.74
CA ALA A 154 -4.84 8.80 12.86
C ALA A 154 -4.58 10.07 12.02
N THR A 155 -3.76 10.98 12.52
CA THR A 155 -3.37 12.18 11.77
C THR A 155 -2.35 11.84 10.71
N TRP A 156 -1.33 11.06 11.07
CA TRP A 156 -0.30 10.62 10.14
C TRP A 156 -0.85 9.73 9.02
N GLU A 157 -1.81 8.87 9.31
CA GLU A 157 -2.52 8.07 8.29
C GLU A 157 -3.18 8.98 7.23
N LYS A 158 -3.91 10.00 7.67
CA LYS A 158 -4.58 10.95 6.76
C LYS A 158 -3.58 11.82 5.98
N VAL A 159 -2.54 12.29 6.66
CA VAL A 159 -1.49 13.11 6.04
C VAL A 159 -0.73 12.32 4.98
N SER A 160 -0.38 11.06 5.23
CA SER A 160 0.33 10.23 4.25
C SER A 160 -0.50 9.98 3.00
N VAL A 161 -1.80 9.71 3.13
CA VAL A 161 -2.71 9.58 1.98
C VAL A 161 -2.80 10.90 1.20
N LEU A 162 -2.93 12.03 1.89
CA LEU A 162 -2.98 13.35 1.25
C LEU A 162 -1.69 13.66 0.48
N VAL A 163 -0.54 13.40 1.10
CA VAL A 163 0.78 13.59 0.47
C VAL A 163 0.90 12.70 -0.77
N PHE A 164 0.48 11.44 -0.69
CA PHE A 164 0.47 10.55 -1.85
C PHE A 164 -0.38 11.12 -2.99
N ILE A 165 -1.60 11.59 -2.71
CA ILE A 165 -2.49 12.18 -3.72
C ILE A 165 -1.84 13.41 -4.37
N VAL A 166 -1.26 14.30 -3.56
CA VAL A 166 -0.60 15.52 -4.07
C VAL A 166 0.58 15.15 -4.97
N LEU A 167 1.44 14.22 -4.56
CA LEU A 167 2.56 13.76 -5.36
C LEU A 167 2.09 13.10 -6.67
N ALA A 168 1.05 12.29 -6.61
CA ALA A 168 0.47 11.64 -7.78
C ALA A 168 -0.07 12.69 -8.80
N VAL A 169 -0.76 13.72 -8.31
CA VAL A 169 -1.26 14.82 -9.17
C VAL A 169 -0.11 15.59 -9.79
N ILE A 170 0.93 15.92 -9.04
CA ILE A 170 2.12 16.62 -9.55
C ILE A 170 2.77 15.80 -10.67
N THR A 171 2.99 14.51 -10.44
CA THR A 171 3.61 13.62 -11.44
C THR A 171 2.75 13.49 -12.70
N LEU A 172 1.42 13.34 -12.54
CA LEU A 172 0.49 13.28 -13.67
C LEU A 172 0.41 14.60 -14.45
N SER A 173 0.72 15.73 -13.82
CA SER A 173 0.78 17.05 -14.48
C SER A 173 2.05 17.24 -15.32
N GLY A 174 2.95 16.25 -15.38
CA GLY A 174 4.20 16.32 -16.13
C GLY A 174 5.29 17.17 -15.46
N ILE A 175 5.10 17.53 -14.20
CA ILE A 175 6.12 18.25 -13.42
C ILE A 175 7.11 17.21 -12.90
N GLU A 176 8.32 17.21 -13.45
CA GLU A 176 9.41 16.38 -12.94
C GLU A 176 9.92 16.97 -11.63
N LEU A 177 9.81 16.19 -10.56
CA LEU A 177 10.43 16.54 -9.28
C LEU A 177 11.93 16.26 -9.37
N PRO A 178 12.79 17.14 -8.87
CA PRO A 178 14.24 17.00 -8.92
C PRO A 178 14.75 15.79 -8.12
#